data_5f99653b6fbd0c0baa104140a9aef310
#
_entry.id   5f99653b6fbd0c0baa104140a9aef310
#
_cell.length_a   1.000
_cell.length_b   1.000
_cell.length_c   1.000
_cell.angle_alpha   90.00
_cell.angle_beta   90.00
_cell.angle_gamma   90.00
#
_symmetry.space_group_name_H-M   'P 1'
#
loop_
_entity.id
_entity.type
_entity.pdbx_description
1 polymer ?
#
loop_
_entity_poly.entity_id
_entity_poly.type
_entity_poly.pdbx_seq_one_letter_code
_entity_poly.pdbx_strand_id
1 'polypeptide(L)'
;MDLYALHRMQAAKMLEQDCRHKPAFNLADFAEKEGHFGSATTIHFKARICKHLALILEETRLSKNQIISSANDSGFHEITADISDTWQFRWWILGECDRIEVLEPEELRLQIAESISKCNQQYLQ
;
A
#
# COMPACT_ATOMS: atom_id res chain seq x y z
N MET A 1 7.89 16.92 -11.18
CA MET A 1 6.73 17.49 -10.45
C MET A 1 6.85 17.11 -8.98
N ASP A 2 6.55 18.06 -8.11
CA ASP A 2 6.70 17.87 -6.68
C ASP A 2 5.33 17.71 -6.00
N LEU A 3 5.32 17.01 -4.88
CA LEU A 3 4.16 16.89 -4.02
C LEU A 3 4.20 17.94 -2.92
N TYR A 4 3.10 18.67 -2.75
CA TYR A 4 2.95 19.71 -1.72
C TYR A 4 1.84 19.35 -0.75
N ALA A 5 2.11 19.55 0.54
CA ALA A 5 1.11 19.35 1.59
C ALA A 5 0.17 20.54 1.68
N LEU A 6 -1.10 20.37 1.33
CA LEU A 6 -2.10 21.46 1.33
C LEU A 6 -2.22 22.16 2.68
N HIS A 7 -2.16 21.42 3.78
CA HIS A 7 -2.27 21.98 5.13
C HIS A 7 -1.10 22.87 5.55
N ARG A 8 0.00 22.88 4.77
CA ARG A 8 1.16 23.77 4.97
C ARG A 8 1.10 25.03 4.12
N MET A 9 0.13 25.14 3.23
CA MET A 9 -0.07 26.33 2.42
C MET A 9 -0.67 27.46 3.27
N GLN A 10 -0.07 28.63 3.21
CA GLN A 10 -0.52 29.81 3.99
C GLN A 10 -1.44 30.71 3.19
N ALA A 11 -1.28 30.76 1.88
CA ALA A 11 -2.09 31.56 0.99
C ALA A 11 -2.17 30.93 -0.39
N ALA A 12 -3.29 31.13 -1.07
CA ALA A 12 -3.48 30.79 -2.47
C ALA A 12 -4.20 31.92 -3.19
N LYS A 13 -3.77 32.25 -4.40
CA LYS A 13 -4.38 33.27 -5.25
C LYS A 13 -4.60 32.69 -6.64
N MET A 14 -5.83 32.84 -7.14
CA MET A 14 -6.13 32.51 -8.52
C MET A 14 -5.63 33.62 -9.43
N LEU A 15 -4.87 33.27 -10.44
CA LEU A 15 -4.37 34.19 -11.45
C LEU A 15 -5.30 34.19 -12.66
N GLU A 16 -5.36 35.32 -13.38
CA GLU A 16 -6.12 35.47 -14.64
C GLU A 16 -5.40 34.88 -15.85
N GLN A 17 -4.24 34.23 -15.64
CA GLN A 17 -3.43 33.59 -16.69
C GLN A 17 -3.86 32.15 -16.88
N ASP A 18 -3.77 31.70 -18.12
CA ASP A 18 -4.02 30.30 -18.45
C ASP A 18 -3.05 29.36 -17.74
N CYS A 19 -3.57 28.21 -17.34
CA CYS A 19 -2.79 27.17 -16.69
C CYS A 19 -1.73 26.60 -17.68
N ARG A 20 -0.50 26.45 -17.20
CA ARG A 20 0.56 25.78 -17.96
C ARG A 20 0.43 24.28 -17.79
N HIS A 21 -0.11 23.63 -18.79
CA HIS A 21 -0.15 22.17 -18.84
C HIS A 21 1.12 21.58 -19.43
N LYS A 22 1.61 20.51 -18.83
CA LYS A 22 2.65 19.66 -19.42
C LYS A 22 1.95 18.59 -20.27
N PRO A 23 2.03 18.65 -21.64
CA PRO A 23 1.19 17.79 -22.50
C PRO A 23 1.36 16.28 -22.29
N ALA A 24 2.56 15.86 -21.86
CA ALA A 24 2.88 14.45 -21.62
C ALA A 24 2.62 14.01 -20.17
N PHE A 25 2.06 14.88 -19.32
CA PHE A 25 1.82 14.54 -17.93
C PHE A 25 0.48 13.85 -17.76
N ASN A 26 0.49 12.67 -17.13
CA ASN A 26 -0.71 11.94 -16.71
C ASN A 26 -0.68 11.79 -15.19
N LEU A 27 -1.68 12.36 -14.52
CA LEU A 27 -1.77 12.34 -13.06
C LEU A 27 -1.91 10.91 -12.49
N ALA A 28 -2.67 10.05 -13.16
CA ALA A 28 -2.83 8.66 -12.74
C ALA A 28 -1.52 7.90 -12.75
N ASP A 29 -0.73 8.04 -13.83
CA ASP A 29 0.59 7.42 -13.96
C ASP A 29 1.58 7.99 -12.94
N PHE A 30 1.52 9.29 -12.68
CA PHE A 30 2.34 9.93 -11.65
C PHE A 30 1.99 9.43 -10.26
N ALA A 31 0.70 9.34 -9.91
CA ALA A 31 0.24 8.84 -8.62
C ALA A 31 0.64 7.38 -8.39
N GLU A 32 0.63 6.55 -9.46
CA GLU A 32 1.03 5.14 -9.37
C GLU A 32 2.55 4.97 -9.22
N LYS A 33 3.36 5.77 -9.95
CA LYS A 33 4.82 5.61 -10.01
C LYS A 33 5.59 6.44 -9.00
N GLU A 34 5.19 7.67 -8.76
CA GLU A 34 5.96 8.66 -8.00
C GLU A 34 5.17 9.34 -6.88
N GLY A 35 3.87 9.11 -6.79
CA GLY A 35 3.04 9.57 -5.68
C GLY A 35 3.41 8.92 -4.35
N HIS A 36 4.29 7.94 -4.38
CA HIS A 36 4.82 7.22 -3.24
C HIS A 36 6.25 7.67 -2.93
N PHE A 37 6.62 7.69 -1.67
CA PHE A 37 7.96 8.04 -1.23
C PHE A 37 8.97 6.95 -1.65
N GLY A 38 9.84 7.25 -2.61
CA GLY A 38 10.89 6.37 -3.11
C GLY A 38 10.59 5.71 -4.46
N SER A 39 11.62 5.20 -5.13
CA SER A 39 11.45 4.41 -6.34
C SER A 39 10.84 3.06 -5.99
N ALA A 40 9.69 2.77 -6.59
CA ALA A 40 9.00 1.52 -6.33
C ALA A 40 9.40 0.45 -7.36
N THR A 41 9.86 -0.69 -6.86
CA THR A 41 9.94 -1.92 -7.64
C THR A 41 8.62 -2.68 -7.50
N THR A 42 8.19 -3.38 -8.55
CA THR A 42 7.03 -4.26 -8.48
C THR A 42 7.43 -5.58 -7.83
N ILE A 43 6.67 -5.99 -6.84
CA ILE A 43 6.82 -7.29 -6.16
C ILE A 43 5.59 -8.15 -6.40
N HIS A 44 5.81 -9.45 -6.45
CA HIS A 44 4.73 -10.43 -6.45
C HIS A 44 4.35 -10.73 -5.00
N PHE A 45 3.27 -10.12 -4.56
CA PHE A 45 2.79 -10.20 -3.19
C PHE A 45 1.85 -11.37 -2.99
N LYS A 46 2.06 -12.11 -1.91
CA LYS A 46 1.17 -13.17 -1.46
C LYS A 46 1.00 -13.09 0.06
N ALA A 47 -0.24 -13.15 0.51
CA ALA A 47 -0.55 -13.09 1.92
C ALA A 47 -1.77 -13.93 2.27
N ARG A 48 -1.87 -14.30 3.53
CA ARG A 48 -3.07 -14.87 4.14
C ARG A 48 -3.83 -13.75 4.85
N ILE A 49 -5.12 -13.63 4.60
CA ILE A 49 -5.96 -12.56 5.12
C ILE A 49 -7.23 -13.11 5.77
N CYS A 50 -7.75 -12.40 6.77
CA CYS A 50 -9.03 -12.77 7.37
C CYS A 50 -10.21 -12.44 6.45
N LYS A 51 -11.38 -13.03 6.74
CA LYS A 51 -12.61 -12.82 5.97
C LYS A 51 -12.98 -11.34 5.84
N HIS A 52 -12.89 -10.58 6.92
CA HIS A 52 -13.24 -9.17 6.92
C HIS A 52 -12.35 -8.36 5.97
N LEU A 53 -11.04 -8.59 6.01
CA LEU A 53 -10.09 -7.93 5.11
C LEU A 53 -10.31 -8.36 3.66
N ALA A 54 -10.66 -9.62 3.42
CA ALA A 54 -10.98 -10.11 2.07
C ALA A 54 -12.17 -9.34 1.46
N LEU A 55 -13.23 -9.10 2.23
CA LEU A 55 -14.38 -8.32 1.77
C LEU A 55 -13.99 -6.88 1.42
N ILE A 56 -13.18 -6.23 2.25
CA ILE A 56 -12.69 -4.87 1.98
C ILE A 56 -11.87 -4.84 0.70
N LEU A 57 -10.99 -5.81 0.48
CA LEU A 57 -10.09 -5.85 -0.67
C LEU A 57 -10.80 -6.28 -1.97
N GLU A 58 -11.95 -6.93 -1.90
CA GLU A 58 -12.80 -7.14 -3.07
C GLU A 58 -13.38 -5.82 -3.60
N GLU A 59 -13.71 -4.90 -2.72
CA GLU A 59 -14.23 -3.57 -3.07
C GLU A 59 -13.09 -2.59 -3.40
N THR A 60 -12.02 -2.61 -2.62
CA THR A 60 -10.85 -1.72 -2.77
C THR A 60 -9.61 -2.56 -3.06
N ARG A 61 -9.38 -2.84 -4.34
CA ARG A 61 -8.31 -3.74 -4.79
C ARG A 61 -6.92 -3.13 -4.56
N LEU A 62 -5.97 -3.96 -4.19
CA LEU A 62 -4.55 -3.58 -4.07
C LEU A 62 -3.90 -3.33 -5.43
N SER A 63 -4.30 -4.10 -6.44
CA SER A 63 -3.85 -3.96 -7.82
C SER A 63 -4.88 -4.53 -8.79
N LYS A 64 -4.70 -4.25 -10.08
CA LYS A 64 -5.60 -4.73 -11.14
C LYS A 64 -5.59 -6.25 -11.28
N ASN A 65 -4.47 -6.91 -10.98
CA ASN A 65 -4.31 -8.36 -11.09
C ASN A 65 -4.52 -9.11 -9.79
N GLN A 66 -5.08 -8.46 -8.77
CA GLN A 66 -5.39 -9.09 -7.49
C GLN A 66 -6.31 -10.30 -7.65
N ILE A 67 -5.95 -11.39 -6.99
CA ILE A 67 -6.77 -12.61 -6.91
C ILE A 67 -6.92 -12.96 -5.42
N ILE A 68 -8.15 -13.18 -4.98
CA ILE A 68 -8.46 -13.68 -3.63
C ILE A 68 -9.06 -15.07 -3.77
N SER A 69 -8.47 -16.05 -3.10
CA SER A 69 -8.98 -17.42 -3.06
C SER A 69 -10.24 -17.54 -2.20
N SER A 70 -10.96 -18.65 -2.35
CA SER A 70 -11.97 -19.04 -1.37
C SER A 70 -11.33 -19.31 0.00
N ALA A 71 -12.13 -19.19 1.07
CA ALA A 71 -11.65 -19.45 2.43
C ALA A 71 -11.16 -20.89 2.58
N ASN A 72 -10.06 -21.05 3.34
CA ASN A 72 -9.60 -22.37 3.80
C ASN A 72 -10.44 -22.87 4.98
N ASP A 73 -10.12 -24.05 5.50
CA ASP A 73 -10.83 -24.67 6.64
C ASP A 73 -10.79 -23.82 7.91
N SER A 74 -9.77 -22.97 8.05
CA SER A 74 -9.62 -22.03 9.18
C SER A 74 -10.30 -20.68 8.97
N GLY A 75 -10.98 -20.47 7.83
CA GLY A 75 -11.68 -19.23 7.51
C GLY A 75 -10.79 -18.12 6.95
N PHE A 76 -9.54 -18.41 6.62
CA PHE A 76 -8.62 -17.45 5.99
C PHE A 76 -8.64 -17.58 4.47
N HIS A 77 -8.43 -16.46 3.80
CA HIS A 77 -8.25 -16.38 2.36
C HIS A 77 -6.80 -16.14 2.00
N GLU A 78 -6.39 -16.53 0.81
CA GLU A 78 -5.09 -16.20 0.26
C GLU A 78 -5.26 -15.13 -0.82
N ILE A 79 -4.46 -14.08 -0.76
CA ILE A 79 -4.43 -13.01 -1.75
C ILE A 79 -3.10 -13.03 -2.50
N THR A 80 -3.16 -12.85 -3.81
CA THR A 80 -2.00 -12.61 -4.66
C THR A 80 -2.20 -11.36 -5.48
N ALA A 81 -1.17 -10.55 -5.62
CA ALA A 81 -1.21 -9.32 -6.40
C ALA A 81 0.22 -8.85 -6.74
N ASP A 82 0.38 -8.20 -7.89
CA ASP A 82 1.61 -7.47 -8.20
C ASP A 82 1.47 -6.05 -7.69
N ILE A 83 2.35 -5.65 -6.78
CA ILE A 83 2.25 -4.40 -6.01
C ILE A 83 3.57 -3.67 -6.05
N SER A 84 3.50 -2.34 -6.10
CA SER A 84 4.68 -1.50 -5.92
C SER A 84 5.17 -1.57 -4.48
N ASP A 85 6.46 -1.90 -4.30
CA ASP A 85 7.09 -1.99 -2.98
C ASP A 85 7.36 -0.59 -2.43
N THR A 86 6.42 -0.07 -1.66
CA THR A 86 6.45 1.27 -1.08
C THR A 86 6.37 1.25 0.44
N TRP A 87 6.81 2.32 1.07
CA TRP A 87 6.64 2.52 2.52
C TRP A 87 5.17 2.53 2.94
N GLN A 88 4.29 3.13 2.12
CA GLN A 88 2.85 3.16 2.36
C GLN A 88 2.26 1.76 2.40
N PHE A 89 2.68 0.89 1.48
CA PHE A 89 2.24 -0.50 1.46
C PHE A 89 2.67 -1.26 2.72
N ARG A 90 3.91 -1.07 3.17
CA ARG A 90 4.42 -1.68 4.41
C ARG A 90 3.67 -1.17 5.64
N TRP A 91 3.43 0.13 5.72
CA TRP A 91 2.63 0.71 6.80
C TRP A 91 1.20 0.19 6.80
N TRP A 92 0.61 0.03 5.63
CA TRP A 92 -0.71 -0.58 5.51
C TRP A 92 -0.72 -2.01 6.05
N ILE A 93 0.25 -2.87 5.68
CA ILE A 93 0.37 -4.23 6.22
C ILE A 93 0.47 -4.20 7.75
N LEU A 94 1.34 -3.37 8.30
CA LEU A 94 1.52 -3.26 9.75
C LEU A 94 0.25 -2.74 10.45
N GLY A 95 -0.51 -1.87 9.80
CA GLY A 95 -1.80 -1.38 10.30
C GLY A 95 -2.89 -2.44 10.32
N GLU A 96 -2.82 -3.44 9.43
CA GLU A 96 -3.75 -4.58 9.44
C GLU A 96 -3.45 -5.59 10.56
N CYS A 97 -2.24 -5.57 11.11
CA CYS A 97 -1.83 -6.34 12.28
C CYS A 97 -2.10 -7.85 12.13
N ASP A 98 -2.97 -8.39 13.00
CA ASP A 98 -3.32 -9.82 13.05
C ASP A 98 -4.27 -10.28 11.93
N ARG A 99 -4.78 -9.34 11.13
CA ARG A 99 -5.68 -9.64 10.02
C ARG A 99 -4.98 -10.11 8.75
N ILE A 100 -3.66 -9.93 8.69
CA ILE A 100 -2.82 -10.26 7.53
C ILE A 100 -1.54 -10.96 7.95
N GLU A 101 -1.14 -11.96 7.18
CA GLU A 101 0.18 -12.59 7.29
C GLU A 101 0.84 -12.61 5.91
N VAL A 102 1.96 -11.91 5.79
CA VAL A 102 2.74 -11.91 4.55
C VAL A 102 3.39 -13.29 4.35
N LEU A 103 3.19 -13.88 3.18
CA LEU A 103 3.79 -15.15 2.78
C LEU A 103 4.95 -14.93 1.81
N GLU A 104 4.76 -14.08 0.82
CA GLU A 104 5.76 -13.75 -0.21
C GLU A 104 5.74 -12.26 -0.55
N PRO A 105 6.87 -11.65 -0.94
CA PRO A 105 8.21 -12.24 -0.96
C PRO A 105 8.79 -12.43 0.44
N GLU A 106 9.74 -13.35 0.58
CA GLU A 106 10.36 -13.68 1.88
C GLU A 106 11.02 -12.48 2.54
N GLU A 107 11.68 -11.64 1.75
CA GLU A 107 12.32 -10.42 2.27
C GLU A 107 11.32 -9.48 2.94
N LEU A 108 10.17 -9.24 2.31
CA LEU A 108 9.09 -8.44 2.90
C LEU A 108 8.54 -9.10 4.17
N ARG A 109 8.32 -10.42 4.13
CA ARG A 109 7.87 -11.19 5.30
C ARG A 109 8.81 -11.00 6.49
N LEU A 110 10.12 -11.11 6.28
CA LEU A 110 11.13 -10.95 7.34
C LEU A 110 11.13 -9.53 7.91
N GLN A 111 11.05 -8.51 7.06
CA GLN A 111 11.00 -7.10 7.50
C GLN A 111 9.76 -6.80 8.34
N ILE A 112 8.61 -7.31 7.94
CA ILE A 112 7.35 -7.16 8.69
C ILE A 112 7.45 -7.91 10.03
N ALA A 113 7.96 -9.14 10.03
CA ALA A 113 8.14 -9.93 11.25
C ALA A 113 9.08 -9.25 12.25
N GLU A 114 10.18 -8.65 11.77
CA GLU A 114 11.09 -7.88 12.62
C GLU A 114 10.39 -6.67 13.26
N SER A 115 9.62 -5.92 12.49
CA SER A 115 8.88 -4.76 12.99
C SER A 115 7.85 -5.17 14.05
N ILE A 116 7.12 -6.25 13.82
CA ILE A 116 6.14 -6.79 14.76
C ILE A 116 6.83 -7.27 16.04
N SER A 117 7.98 -7.91 15.92
CA SER A 117 8.76 -8.35 17.08
C SER A 117 9.19 -7.18 17.96
N LYS A 118 9.69 -6.10 17.36
CA LYS A 118 10.05 -4.86 18.08
C LYS A 118 8.82 -4.25 18.77
N CYS A 119 7.68 -4.21 18.10
CA CYS A 119 6.42 -3.75 18.71
C CYS A 119 6.03 -4.63 19.89
N ASN A 120 6.05 -5.93 19.74
CA ASN A 120 5.71 -6.87 20.80
C ASN A 120 6.59 -6.70 22.03
N GLN A 121 7.90 -6.52 21.85
CA GLN A 121 8.84 -6.27 22.95
C GLN A 121 8.47 -5.03 23.77
N GLN A 122 7.97 -3.97 23.13
CA GLN A 122 7.54 -2.76 23.84
C GLN A 122 6.35 -3.02 24.77
N TYR A 123 5.43 -3.89 24.38
CA TYR A 123 4.26 -4.23 25.18
C TYR A 123 4.51 -5.29 26.26
N LEU A 124 5.62 -6.02 26.17
CA LEU A 124 6.02 -7.03 27.14
C LEU A 124 6.84 -6.49 28.32
N GLN A 125 7.21 -5.23 28.29
CA GLN A 125 7.96 -4.56 29.36
C GLN A 125 7.08 -4.11 30.51
#